data_eb5c9b6e8fd7316d6182160a20ec6679
#
_entry.id   eb5c9b6e8fd7316d6182160a20ec6679
#
_cell.length_a   1.000
_cell.length_b   1.000
_cell.length_c   1.000
_cell.angle_alpha   90.00
_cell.angle_beta   90.00
_cell.angle_gamma   90.00
#
_symmetry.space_group_name_H-M   'P 1'
#
loop_
_entity.id
_entity.type
_entity.pdbx_description
1 polymer ?
#
loop_
_entity_poly.entity_id
_entity_poly.type
_entity_poly.pdbx_seq_one_letter_code
_entity_poly.pdbx_strand_id
1 'polypeptide(L)'
;KNISAQPLPNHKEPQAIAGPIVKEEGGGAEDVVPSTITIDPHSEQLESPRSSLSEDTSISLVSKPMKKGVMLRIGTRKGENASDIYFEPTNTNKITHPNMGIIGTMGTGKTQFAKSLIAQLSREWENNVRQRPIGVLVFDYKGDYNDPAFVAQVHGECYKSRYPFNPLKLLRTSETDGLNLPSITADRIADSLQKAFNLGIVQRNNIKQIIVGVYSDFGITRDPATWDSPAPTMRDVIDRYLEEHDANDSVFAIFSTLNDYSLFAENNDDCVSLFEWLDGVKVIDLTLYEDNTKKLIGSLILDIFYAEMKQLGESATDEGFRQLRAMIMVDEAHQFLKARFNSLRKIISEGRMFGVGMILSTQNIGDFKTAEEDFTQYIMSWVLHHVPNITKSELERVFGSNNAQLQNYMRYINQAGKFESLVKLGGTVTAIKDLPYYKLLDIDARFKEIAINDKQN
;
A
#
# COMPACT_ATOMS: atom_id res chain seq x y z
N LYS A 1 -3.57 -51.01 36.65
CA LYS A 1 -2.48 -50.57 37.53
C LYS A 1 -2.53 -49.05 37.51
N ASN A 2 -3.04 -48.47 38.61
CA ASN A 2 -3.10 -47.04 38.90
C ASN A 2 -1.69 -46.51 39.16
N ILE A 3 -1.34 -45.38 38.58
CA ILE A 3 -0.25 -44.52 39.05
C ILE A 3 -0.81 -43.12 39.21
N SER A 4 -0.81 -42.68 40.46
CA SER A 4 -1.26 -41.38 40.95
C SER A 4 -0.33 -40.26 40.53
N ALA A 5 -0.91 -39.13 40.11
CA ALA A 5 -0.21 -37.85 39.85
C ALA A 5 -0.01 -37.09 41.18
N GLN A 6 1.21 -36.65 41.45
CA GLN A 6 1.54 -35.71 42.52
C GLN A 6 1.51 -34.26 41.96
N PRO A 7 1.11 -33.26 42.75
CA PRO A 7 1.04 -31.87 42.33
C PRO A 7 2.41 -31.17 42.44
N LEU A 8 2.71 -30.27 41.48
CA LEU A 8 3.87 -29.37 41.43
C LEU A 8 3.70 -28.19 42.37
N PRO A 9 4.78 -27.61 42.93
CA PRO A 9 4.72 -26.55 43.91
C PRO A 9 4.51 -25.16 43.31
N ASN A 10 3.77 -24.32 44.05
CA ASN A 10 3.48 -22.92 43.80
C ASN A 10 4.75 -22.06 43.70
N HIS A 11 4.90 -21.28 42.63
CA HIS A 11 5.82 -20.18 42.53
C HIS A 11 5.15 -18.89 43.02
N LYS A 12 5.79 -18.24 44.02
CA LYS A 12 5.45 -16.96 44.57
C LYS A 12 5.72 -15.81 43.61
N GLU A 13 4.79 -14.87 43.57
CA GLU A 13 4.98 -13.55 42.92
C GLU A 13 6.09 -12.74 43.61
N PRO A 14 6.88 -11.92 42.88
CA PRO A 14 7.79 -10.97 43.48
C PRO A 14 7.08 -9.67 43.83
N GLN A 15 7.22 -9.28 45.10
CA GLN A 15 6.79 -8.00 45.67
C GLN A 15 7.56 -6.83 45.08
N ALA A 16 6.85 -5.72 44.79
CA ALA A 16 7.39 -4.44 44.41
C ALA A 16 8.16 -3.78 45.56
N ILE A 17 9.40 -3.37 45.31
CA ILE A 17 10.22 -2.56 46.23
C ILE A 17 10.03 -1.10 45.86
N ALA A 18 9.42 -0.32 46.74
CA ALA A 18 9.36 1.14 46.67
C ALA A 18 10.65 1.73 47.20
N GLY A 19 11.36 2.56 46.42
CA GLY A 19 12.47 3.40 46.84
C GLY A 19 12.00 4.85 47.09
N PRO A 20 12.72 5.64 47.87
CA PRO A 20 12.18 6.82 48.53
C PRO A 20 12.15 8.07 47.66
N ILE A 21 11.10 8.88 47.91
CA ILE A 21 10.90 10.22 47.39
C ILE A 21 11.88 11.18 48.07
N VAL A 22 12.73 11.88 47.32
CA VAL A 22 13.48 13.03 47.75
C VAL A 22 12.71 14.28 47.32
N LYS A 23 12.29 15.06 48.32
CA LYS A 23 11.82 16.44 48.19
C LYS A 23 13.05 17.36 48.13
N GLU A 24 13.17 18.23 47.12
CA GLU A 24 13.94 19.44 47.20
C GLU A 24 13.05 20.66 47.03
N GLU A 25 13.25 21.57 48.00
CA GLU A 25 12.56 22.84 48.10
C GLU A 25 13.22 23.93 47.27
N GLY A 26 12.43 24.81 46.80
CA GLY A 26 12.40 26.17 46.42
C GLY A 26 13.69 26.99 46.23
N GLY A 27 13.65 27.87 45.23
CA GLY A 27 14.57 29.02 45.10
C GLY A 27 14.35 29.80 43.80
N GLY A 28 13.67 30.94 43.94
CA GLY A 28 13.98 32.23 43.34
C GLY A 28 13.82 32.44 41.83
N ALA A 29 12.83 33.23 41.51
CA ALA A 29 12.64 33.92 40.24
C ALA A 29 13.70 34.99 40.00
N GLU A 30 14.16 35.15 38.75
CA GLU A 30 14.58 36.46 38.20
C GLU A 30 14.20 36.52 36.72
N ASP A 31 13.40 37.55 36.42
CA ASP A 31 12.98 37.98 35.09
C ASP A 31 14.14 38.52 34.28
N VAL A 32 14.33 38.05 33.06
CA VAL A 32 15.13 38.75 32.04
C VAL A 32 14.28 38.95 30.77
N VAL A 33 13.90 40.20 30.58
CA VAL A 33 13.21 40.71 29.37
C VAL A 33 14.28 40.95 28.29
N PRO A 34 14.12 40.49 27.05
CA PRO A 34 14.97 40.97 25.95
C PRO A 34 14.38 42.22 25.30
N SER A 35 15.26 43.17 25.14
CA SER A 35 15.11 44.54 24.63
C SER A 35 14.59 44.60 23.19
N THR A 36 13.64 45.49 22.99
CA THR A 36 13.10 45.98 21.70
C THR A 36 14.17 46.77 20.94
N ILE A 37 14.45 46.39 19.71
CA ILE A 37 15.23 47.21 18.76
C ILE A 37 14.24 48.04 17.93
N THR A 38 14.26 49.34 18.16
CA THR A 38 13.56 50.39 17.38
C THR A 38 14.41 50.69 16.14
N ILE A 39 13.82 50.66 14.96
CA ILE A 39 14.40 51.20 13.72
C ILE A 39 13.63 52.44 13.32
N ASP A 40 14.35 53.56 13.23
CA ASP A 40 13.91 54.88 12.87
C ASP A 40 13.76 55.02 11.33
N PRO A 41 12.77 55.78 10.83
CA PRO A 41 12.54 55.96 9.39
C PRO A 41 12.97 57.33 8.96
N HIS A 42 14.05 57.46 8.16
CA HIS A 42 14.20 58.70 7.32
C HIS A 42 15.05 58.49 6.06
N SER A 43 14.44 59.02 4.96
CA SER A 43 15.05 59.53 3.71
C SER A 43 15.65 58.48 2.75
N GLU A 44 15.39 58.46 1.48
CA GLU A 44 15.39 59.56 0.49
C GLU A 44 14.51 59.25 -0.74
N GLN A 45 13.87 60.27 -1.23
CA GLN A 45 13.18 60.34 -2.53
C GLN A 45 14.18 60.42 -3.68
N LEU A 46 13.95 59.68 -4.76
CA LEU A 46 14.43 60.02 -6.09
C LEU A 46 13.34 59.73 -7.13
N GLU A 47 13.11 60.75 -7.93
CA GLU A 47 12.03 60.94 -8.86
C GLU A 47 12.05 60.03 -10.10
N SER A 48 10.85 59.83 -10.63
CA SER A 48 10.54 59.15 -11.91
C SER A 48 10.92 60.00 -13.14
N PRO A 49 10.94 59.33 -14.32
CA PRO A 49 10.16 59.96 -15.41
C PRO A 49 9.06 59.04 -15.93
N ARG A 50 7.92 59.68 -16.12
CA ARG A 50 6.74 59.20 -16.83
C ARG A 50 7.07 58.93 -18.30
N SER A 51 6.62 57.81 -18.84
CA SER A 51 6.15 57.75 -20.23
C SER A 51 4.90 56.86 -20.27
N SER A 52 3.86 57.48 -20.74
CA SER A 52 2.56 56.94 -21.07
C SER A 52 2.64 55.96 -22.24
N LEU A 53 1.99 54.80 -22.12
CA LEU A 53 1.27 54.17 -23.24
C LEU A 53 0.19 53.24 -22.70
N SER A 54 -0.98 53.58 -23.06
CA SER A 54 -2.30 52.96 -23.25
C SER A 54 -2.50 51.47 -23.03
N GLU A 55 -3.56 51.22 -22.24
CA GLU A 55 -4.75 50.42 -22.52
C GLU A 55 -4.67 48.90 -22.59
N ASP A 56 -5.40 48.32 -21.67
CA ASP A 56 -6.30 47.17 -21.80
C ASP A 56 -5.77 45.89 -22.46
N THR A 57 -5.27 45.01 -21.61
CA THR A 57 -5.70 43.61 -21.70
C THR A 57 -5.74 43.03 -20.29
N SER A 58 -6.86 43.25 -19.61
CA SER A 58 -7.24 42.45 -18.45
C SER A 58 -7.47 41.01 -18.92
N ILE A 59 -6.43 40.24 -18.98
CA ILE A 59 -6.56 38.76 -19.01
C ILE A 59 -7.15 38.39 -17.65
N SER A 60 -8.47 38.32 -17.63
CA SER A 60 -9.21 37.61 -16.59
C SER A 60 -8.67 36.19 -16.55
N LEU A 61 -7.73 35.94 -15.67
CA LEU A 61 -7.44 34.61 -15.17
C LEU A 61 -8.71 34.15 -14.44
N VAL A 62 -9.66 33.61 -15.23
CA VAL A 62 -10.72 32.79 -14.70
C VAL A 62 -9.99 31.61 -14.05
N SER A 63 -9.73 31.74 -12.75
CA SER A 63 -9.29 30.62 -11.94
C SER A 63 -10.37 29.55 -12.09
N LYS A 64 -10.08 28.48 -12.87
CA LYS A 64 -10.87 27.26 -12.84
C LYS A 64 -11.05 26.93 -11.35
N PRO A 65 -12.29 26.71 -10.87
CA PRO A 65 -12.48 26.30 -9.49
C PRO A 65 -11.63 25.05 -9.29
N MET A 66 -10.63 25.15 -8.42
CA MET A 66 -9.78 24.00 -8.08
C MET A 66 -10.70 22.89 -7.59
N LYS A 67 -10.84 21.82 -8.36
CA LYS A 67 -11.46 20.60 -7.90
C LYS A 67 -10.63 20.10 -6.72
N LYS A 68 -11.21 20.11 -5.53
CA LYS A 68 -10.51 19.71 -4.31
C LYS A 68 -10.62 18.21 -4.13
N GLY A 69 -9.48 17.52 -4.25
CA GLY A 69 -9.32 16.11 -3.93
C GLY A 69 -9.74 15.11 -5.02
N VAL A 70 -9.18 13.92 -4.92
CA VAL A 70 -9.47 12.80 -5.83
C VAL A 70 -10.89 12.28 -5.58
N MET A 71 -11.69 12.19 -6.64
CA MET A 71 -13.08 11.75 -6.59
C MET A 71 -13.32 10.65 -7.62
N LEU A 72 -13.45 9.40 -7.14
CA LEU A 72 -13.72 8.25 -7.99
C LEU A 72 -15.21 7.92 -7.97
N ARG A 73 -15.88 8.04 -9.12
CA ARG A 73 -17.29 7.64 -9.24
C ARG A 73 -17.39 6.13 -9.19
N ILE A 74 -18.07 5.60 -8.18
CA ILE A 74 -18.21 4.16 -7.97
C ILE A 74 -19.55 3.60 -8.46
N GLY A 75 -20.54 4.43 -8.66
CA GLY A 75 -21.85 4.03 -9.14
C GLY A 75 -22.93 5.08 -8.89
N THR A 76 -24.18 4.64 -9.01
CA THR A 76 -25.36 5.48 -8.79
C THR A 76 -26.24 4.85 -7.71
N ARG A 77 -26.73 5.65 -6.77
CA ARG A 77 -27.67 5.25 -5.72
C ARG A 77 -28.92 4.59 -6.34
N LYS A 78 -29.33 3.47 -5.76
CA LYS A 78 -30.61 2.83 -6.14
C LYS A 78 -31.79 3.53 -5.44
N GLY A 79 -32.91 3.69 -6.17
CA GLY A 79 -34.15 4.29 -5.67
C GLY A 79 -34.56 5.54 -6.44
N GLU A 80 -35.62 6.24 -5.97
CA GLU A 80 -36.23 7.37 -6.65
C GLU A 80 -35.30 8.58 -6.79
N ASN A 81 -34.37 8.77 -5.85
CA ASN A 81 -33.37 9.85 -5.86
C ASN A 81 -32.02 9.34 -6.33
N ALA A 82 -31.93 8.94 -7.60
CA ALA A 82 -30.69 8.49 -8.19
C ALA A 82 -29.64 9.62 -8.19
N SER A 83 -28.53 9.40 -7.51
CA SER A 83 -27.39 10.33 -7.44
C SER A 83 -26.08 9.55 -7.54
N ASP A 84 -25.07 10.17 -8.14
CA ASP A 84 -23.76 9.56 -8.22
C ASP A 84 -23.12 9.44 -6.86
N ILE A 85 -22.45 8.33 -6.62
CA ILE A 85 -21.72 8.02 -5.39
C ILE A 85 -20.23 7.98 -5.70
N TYR A 86 -19.46 8.68 -4.88
CA TYR A 86 -18.01 8.85 -5.06
C TYR A 86 -17.24 8.28 -3.87
N PHE A 87 -16.14 7.62 -4.17
CA PHE A 87 -15.08 7.31 -3.22
C PHE A 87 -14.04 8.43 -3.27
N GLU A 88 -13.73 9.05 -2.14
CA GLU A 88 -12.85 10.21 -2.01
C GLU A 88 -11.61 9.87 -1.15
N PRO A 89 -10.63 9.10 -1.66
CA PRO A 89 -9.53 8.56 -0.85
C PRO A 89 -8.61 9.62 -0.23
N THR A 90 -8.59 10.83 -0.79
CA THR A 90 -7.78 11.96 -0.31
C THR A 90 -8.48 12.80 0.75
N ASN A 91 -9.81 12.71 0.88
CA ASN A 91 -10.60 13.55 1.77
C ASN A 91 -10.57 13.04 3.22
N THR A 92 -9.72 13.62 4.05
CA THR A 92 -9.51 13.18 5.44
C THR A 92 -10.67 13.48 6.37
N ASN A 93 -11.59 14.37 5.98
CA ASN A 93 -12.79 14.69 6.74
C ASN A 93 -13.91 13.64 6.55
N LYS A 94 -13.92 12.97 5.39
CA LYS A 94 -14.93 11.95 5.05
C LYS A 94 -14.45 10.53 5.33
N ILE A 95 -13.17 10.26 5.02
CA ILE A 95 -12.57 8.93 5.08
C ILE A 95 -11.31 8.98 5.93
N THR A 96 -11.33 8.28 7.05
CA THR A 96 -10.18 8.22 7.96
C THR A 96 -9.03 7.36 7.42
N HIS A 97 -9.29 6.45 6.46
CA HIS A 97 -8.26 5.62 5.81
C HIS A 97 -8.65 5.31 4.37
N PRO A 98 -7.73 5.41 3.38
CA PRO A 98 -8.03 5.16 1.97
C PRO A 98 -8.17 3.68 1.59
N ASN A 99 -8.10 2.76 2.55
CA ASN A 99 -8.25 1.33 2.29
C ASN A 99 -9.71 0.96 1.94
N MET A 100 -9.85 0.06 0.95
CA MET A 100 -11.14 -0.45 0.50
C MET A 100 -11.14 -1.98 0.42
N GLY A 101 -12.17 -2.61 0.97
CA GLY A 101 -12.46 -4.03 0.79
C GLY A 101 -13.56 -4.23 -0.26
N ILE A 102 -13.30 -5.10 -1.25
CA ILE A 102 -14.27 -5.49 -2.28
C ILE A 102 -14.62 -6.97 -2.11
N ILE A 103 -15.87 -7.26 -1.79
CA ILE A 103 -16.36 -8.62 -1.51
C ILE A 103 -17.42 -9.03 -2.52
N GLY A 104 -17.38 -10.28 -2.92
CA GLY A 104 -18.43 -10.87 -3.74
C GLY A 104 -17.99 -12.16 -4.41
N THR A 105 -18.91 -13.01 -4.76
CA THR A 105 -18.63 -14.26 -5.47
C THR A 105 -18.22 -14.03 -6.93
N MET A 106 -17.86 -15.10 -7.61
CA MET A 106 -17.49 -15.06 -9.03
C MET A 106 -18.67 -14.53 -9.88
N GLY A 107 -18.37 -13.70 -10.89
CA GLY A 107 -19.36 -13.18 -11.84
C GLY A 107 -20.21 -11.99 -11.35
N THR A 108 -20.04 -11.52 -10.10
CA THR A 108 -20.82 -10.42 -9.53
C THR A 108 -20.43 -9.04 -10.03
N GLY A 109 -19.22 -8.90 -10.61
CA GLY A 109 -18.74 -7.63 -11.18
C GLY A 109 -17.51 -7.03 -10.52
N LYS A 110 -16.91 -7.68 -9.50
CA LYS A 110 -15.73 -7.18 -8.76
C LYS A 110 -14.60 -6.69 -9.66
N THR A 111 -14.14 -7.52 -10.60
CA THR A 111 -13.04 -7.16 -11.53
C THR A 111 -13.38 -5.92 -12.35
N GLN A 112 -14.61 -5.81 -12.87
CA GLN A 112 -15.05 -4.65 -13.63
C GLN A 112 -15.14 -3.38 -12.76
N PHE A 113 -15.53 -3.54 -11.51
CA PHE A 113 -15.55 -2.46 -10.53
C PHE A 113 -14.12 -2.00 -10.20
N ALA A 114 -13.20 -2.93 -9.91
CA ALA A 114 -11.80 -2.61 -9.60
C ALA A 114 -11.09 -1.97 -10.81
N LYS A 115 -11.28 -2.50 -12.03
CA LYS A 115 -10.77 -1.88 -13.27
C LYS A 115 -11.27 -0.44 -13.45
N SER A 116 -12.54 -0.18 -13.12
CA SER A 116 -13.10 1.18 -13.15
C SER A 116 -12.40 2.11 -12.18
N LEU A 117 -12.09 1.66 -10.95
CA LEU A 117 -11.33 2.45 -9.98
C LEU A 117 -9.90 2.74 -10.45
N ILE A 118 -9.19 1.71 -10.95
CA ILE A 118 -7.82 1.84 -11.46
C ILE A 118 -7.77 2.83 -12.62
N ALA A 119 -8.70 2.72 -13.57
CA ALA A 119 -8.77 3.61 -14.71
C ALA A 119 -9.04 5.07 -14.30
N GLN A 120 -9.90 5.30 -13.33
CA GLN A 120 -10.13 6.65 -12.81
C GLN A 120 -8.88 7.18 -12.07
N LEU A 121 -8.24 6.37 -11.21
CA LEU A 121 -7.01 6.74 -10.50
C LEU A 121 -5.90 7.19 -11.46
N SER A 122 -5.73 6.51 -12.60
CA SER A 122 -4.72 6.87 -13.60
C SER A 122 -4.96 8.25 -14.25
N ARG A 123 -6.15 8.85 -14.08
CA ARG A 123 -6.55 10.14 -14.66
C ARG A 123 -6.77 11.26 -13.63
N GLU A 124 -6.69 10.96 -12.35
CA GLU A 124 -7.06 11.91 -11.27
C GLU A 124 -5.87 12.68 -10.68
N TRP A 125 -4.70 12.66 -11.31
CA TRP A 125 -3.50 13.33 -10.81
C TRP A 125 -3.67 14.85 -10.65
N GLU A 126 -4.44 15.52 -11.53
CA GLU A 126 -4.73 16.96 -11.45
C GLU A 126 -5.50 17.35 -10.18
N ASN A 127 -6.31 16.41 -9.67
CA ASN A 127 -7.12 16.59 -8.46
C ASN A 127 -6.40 16.13 -7.19
N ASN A 128 -5.23 15.50 -7.31
CA ASN A 128 -4.40 15.11 -6.18
C ASN A 128 -3.71 16.33 -5.56
N VAL A 129 -3.42 16.29 -4.27
CA VAL A 129 -2.68 17.34 -3.57
C VAL A 129 -1.33 17.56 -4.26
N ARG A 130 -1.02 18.84 -4.56
CA ARG A 130 0.15 19.27 -5.33
C ARG A 130 0.19 18.73 -6.77
N GLN A 131 -0.94 18.30 -7.30
CA GLN A 131 -1.04 17.78 -8.68
C GLN A 131 0.03 16.72 -9.00
N ARG A 132 0.22 15.78 -8.04
CA ARG A 132 1.21 14.71 -8.19
C ARG A 132 0.56 13.45 -8.76
N PRO A 133 1.27 12.73 -9.62
CA PRO A 133 0.83 11.43 -10.11
C PRO A 133 0.45 10.48 -8.97
N ILE A 134 -0.48 9.57 -9.25
CA ILE A 134 -0.90 8.52 -8.33
C ILE A 134 -0.39 7.20 -8.90
N GLY A 135 0.54 6.57 -8.22
CA GLY A 135 0.99 5.24 -8.57
C GLY A 135 -0.09 4.19 -8.25
N VAL A 136 -0.31 3.26 -9.16
CA VAL A 136 -1.23 2.14 -8.93
C VAL A 136 -0.48 0.83 -9.15
N LEU A 137 -0.25 0.08 -8.07
CA LEU A 137 0.41 -1.22 -8.11
C LEU A 137 -0.65 -2.32 -8.06
N VAL A 138 -0.73 -3.16 -9.09
CA VAL A 138 -1.73 -4.23 -9.19
C VAL A 138 -1.04 -5.58 -9.10
N PHE A 139 -1.42 -6.41 -8.10
CA PHE A 139 -1.03 -7.82 -8.04
C PHE A 139 -2.11 -8.67 -8.69
N ASP A 140 -1.84 -9.17 -9.89
CA ASP A 140 -2.78 -9.93 -10.72
C ASP A 140 -2.53 -11.43 -10.61
N TYR A 141 -3.37 -12.10 -9.84
CA TYR A 141 -3.29 -13.55 -9.62
C TYR A 141 -3.92 -14.40 -10.73
N LYS A 142 -4.90 -13.82 -11.46
CA LYS A 142 -5.77 -14.55 -12.40
C LYS A 142 -5.59 -14.15 -13.86
N GLY A 143 -4.86 -13.08 -14.15
CA GLY A 143 -4.76 -12.53 -15.49
C GLY A 143 -5.94 -11.63 -15.88
N ASP A 144 -6.64 -11.11 -14.88
CA ASP A 144 -7.77 -10.21 -15.13
C ASP A 144 -7.32 -8.78 -15.49
N TYR A 145 -6.08 -8.37 -15.14
CA TYR A 145 -5.56 -7.00 -15.31
C TYR A 145 -4.42 -6.91 -16.32
N ASN A 146 -3.92 -8.03 -16.86
CA ASN A 146 -2.83 -8.08 -17.84
C ASN A 146 -3.30 -7.97 -19.30
N ASP A 147 -4.61 -7.76 -19.53
CA ASP A 147 -5.18 -7.55 -20.86
C ASP A 147 -4.54 -6.30 -21.50
N PRO A 148 -3.90 -6.44 -22.70
CA PRO A 148 -3.21 -5.34 -23.38
C PRO A 148 -4.09 -4.10 -23.60
N ALA A 149 -5.38 -4.30 -23.93
CA ALA A 149 -6.30 -3.18 -24.13
C ALA A 149 -6.55 -2.40 -22.82
N PHE A 150 -6.68 -3.11 -21.69
CA PHE A 150 -6.81 -2.47 -20.39
C PHE A 150 -5.51 -1.74 -20.01
N VAL A 151 -4.35 -2.39 -20.15
CA VAL A 151 -3.05 -1.82 -19.80
C VAL A 151 -2.78 -0.55 -20.62
N ALA A 152 -3.02 -0.57 -21.94
CA ALA A 152 -2.91 0.60 -22.79
C ALA A 152 -3.85 1.73 -22.37
N GLN A 153 -5.12 1.39 -22.05
CA GLN A 153 -6.14 2.36 -21.68
C GLN A 153 -5.82 3.11 -20.38
N VAL A 154 -5.11 2.48 -19.45
CA VAL A 154 -4.69 3.11 -18.19
C VAL A 154 -3.28 3.70 -18.25
N HIS A 155 -2.65 3.72 -19.44
CA HIS A 155 -1.23 4.07 -19.64
C HIS A 155 -0.31 3.30 -18.68
N GLY A 156 -0.59 2.02 -18.54
CA GLY A 156 0.10 1.14 -17.61
C GLY A 156 1.18 0.30 -18.28
N GLU A 157 1.88 -0.47 -17.47
CA GLU A 157 2.84 -1.48 -17.88
C GLU A 157 2.57 -2.79 -17.14
N CYS A 158 2.83 -3.92 -17.79
CA CYS A 158 2.64 -5.25 -17.22
C CYS A 158 3.99 -5.98 -17.14
N TYR A 159 4.32 -6.44 -15.92
CA TYR A 159 5.58 -7.11 -15.61
C TYR A 159 5.31 -8.56 -15.20
N LYS A 160 6.05 -9.49 -15.80
CA LYS A 160 6.03 -10.92 -15.46
C LYS A 160 7.29 -11.35 -14.70
N SER A 161 8.43 -10.70 -15.00
CA SER A 161 9.73 -10.94 -14.37
C SER A 161 10.61 -9.70 -14.53
N ARG A 162 11.88 -9.76 -14.09
CA ARG A 162 12.86 -8.68 -14.20
C ARG A 162 12.35 -7.37 -13.62
N TYR A 163 11.75 -7.48 -12.41
CA TYR A 163 11.31 -6.29 -11.69
C TYR A 163 12.51 -5.37 -11.47
N PRO A 164 12.42 -4.05 -11.82
CA PRO A 164 13.57 -3.16 -11.88
C PRO A 164 13.98 -2.62 -10.51
N PHE A 165 14.10 -3.49 -9.53
CA PHE A 165 14.57 -3.15 -8.18
C PHE A 165 15.33 -4.32 -7.55
N ASN A 166 16.18 -3.96 -6.60
CA ASN A 166 17.01 -4.89 -5.87
C ASN A 166 16.52 -5.06 -4.42
N PRO A 167 15.99 -6.26 -4.02
CA PRO A 167 15.56 -6.51 -2.64
C PRO A 167 16.67 -6.37 -1.59
N LEU A 168 17.93 -6.48 -2.00
CA LEU A 168 19.09 -6.33 -1.12
C LEU A 168 19.59 -4.88 -1.00
N LYS A 169 19.01 -3.92 -1.72
CA LYS A 169 19.33 -2.51 -1.54
C LYS A 169 19.07 -2.09 -0.09
N LEU A 170 20.08 -1.45 0.52
CA LEU A 170 19.98 -0.97 1.90
C LEU A 170 19.21 0.36 1.94
N LEU A 171 18.00 0.33 2.48
CA LEU A 171 17.15 1.52 2.61
C LEU A 171 17.19 2.03 4.05
N ARG A 172 17.86 3.16 4.26
CA ARG A 172 17.96 3.81 5.58
C ARG A 172 16.64 4.48 5.94
N THR A 173 16.15 4.21 7.13
CA THR A 173 14.97 4.86 7.71
C THR A 173 15.28 5.24 9.14
N SER A 174 14.52 6.17 9.73
CA SER A 174 14.68 6.53 11.15
C SER A 174 14.54 5.33 12.10
N GLU A 175 13.80 4.29 11.69
CA GLU A 175 13.63 3.05 12.46
C GLU A 175 14.89 2.17 12.44
N THR A 176 15.77 2.35 11.46
CA THR A 176 17.01 1.56 11.29
C THR A 176 18.27 2.28 11.76
N ASP A 177 18.14 3.52 12.22
CA ASP A 177 19.27 4.29 12.72
C ASP A 177 19.96 3.59 13.92
N GLY A 178 21.26 3.47 13.87
CA GLY A 178 22.07 2.79 14.89
C GLY A 178 21.99 1.26 14.89
N LEU A 179 21.24 0.66 13.97
CA LEU A 179 21.10 -0.78 13.84
C LEU A 179 22.01 -1.34 12.73
N ASN A 180 22.18 -2.67 12.70
CA ASN A 180 22.94 -3.36 11.65
C ASN A 180 22.04 -3.60 10.43
N LEU A 181 21.94 -2.62 9.54
CA LEU A 181 21.02 -2.62 8.40
C LEU A 181 21.23 -3.80 7.43
N PRO A 182 22.46 -4.22 7.06
CA PRO A 182 22.67 -5.44 6.27
C PRO A 182 22.05 -6.69 6.91
N SER A 183 22.24 -6.87 8.22
CA SER A 183 21.66 -8.00 8.96
C SER A 183 20.13 -7.94 9.03
N ILE A 184 19.53 -6.75 9.17
CA ILE A 184 18.07 -6.56 9.18
C ILE A 184 17.50 -6.85 7.80
N THR A 185 18.15 -6.39 6.73
CA THR A 185 17.72 -6.67 5.35
C THR A 185 17.81 -8.17 5.05
N ALA A 186 18.92 -8.83 5.43
CA ALA A 186 19.07 -10.27 5.29
C ALA A 186 17.99 -11.05 6.07
N ASP A 187 17.66 -10.59 7.28
CA ASP A 187 16.64 -11.20 8.14
C ASP A 187 15.25 -11.11 7.49
N ARG A 188 14.91 -9.96 6.93
CA ARG A 188 13.67 -9.71 6.22
C ARG A 188 13.50 -10.62 4.99
N ILE A 189 14.54 -10.74 4.16
CA ILE A 189 14.52 -11.60 2.96
C ILE A 189 14.40 -13.08 3.37
N ALA A 190 15.16 -13.50 4.39
CA ALA A 190 15.09 -14.87 4.91
C ALA A 190 13.69 -15.20 5.49
N ASP A 191 13.03 -14.24 6.16
CA ASP A 191 11.65 -14.36 6.63
C ASP A 191 10.66 -14.51 5.48
N SER A 192 10.83 -13.72 4.41
CA SER A 192 9.97 -13.79 3.23
C SER A 192 10.10 -15.15 2.53
N LEU A 193 11.32 -15.68 2.38
CA LEU A 193 11.55 -17.03 1.86
C LEU A 193 10.96 -18.10 2.79
N GLN A 194 11.18 -17.98 4.09
CA GLN A 194 10.62 -18.91 5.07
C GLN A 194 9.10 -19.00 4.98
N LYS A 195 8.41 -17.86 4.96
CA LYS A 195 6.95 -17.79 4.91
C LYS A 195 6.39 -18.26 3.57
N ALA A 196 7.06 -17.92 2.46
CA ALA A 196 6.63 -18.34 1.13
C ALA A 196 6.73 -19.85 0.93
N PHE A 197 7.83 -20.46 1.36
CA PHE A 197 8.13 -21.87 1.12
C PHE A 197 7.98 -22.76 2.36
N ASN A 198 7.49 -22.21 3.47
CA ASN A 198 7.30 -22.92 4.74
C ASN A 198 8.58 -23.61 5.25
N LEU A 199 9.70 -22.89 5.23
CA LEU A 199 11.00 -23.39 5.63
C LEU A 199 11.13 -23.50 7.16
N GLY A 200 11.98 -24.43 7.61
CA GLY A 200 12.34 -24.55 9.02
C GLY A 200 13.23 -23.40 9.51
N ILE A 201 13.32 -23.24 10.83
CA ILE A 201 14.14 -22.17 11.46
C ILE A 201 15.62 -22.29 11.08
N VAL A 202 16.16 -23.53 10.98
CA VAL A 202 17.55 -23.76 10.61
C VAL A 202 17.81 -23.28 9.18
N GLN A 203 16.94 -23.66 8.23
CA GLN A 203 17.05 -23.26 6.83
C GLN A 203 16.96 -21.73 6.67
N ARG A 204 16.00 -21.10 7.36
CA ARG A 204 15.86 -19.63 7.39
C ARG A 204 17.15 -18.95 7.90
N ASN A 205 17.76 -19.47 8.99
CA ASN A 205 18.99 -18.92 9.52
C ASN A 205 20.18 -19.13 8.58
N ASN A 206 20.27 -20.25 7.90
CA ASN A 206 21.31 -20.49 6.88
C ASN A 206 21.19 -19.47 5.75
N ILE A 207 19.99 -19.25 5.23
CA ILE A 207 19.73 -18.23 4.19
C ILE A 207 20.18 -16.85 4.67
N LYS A 208 19.83 -16.46 5.91
CA LYS A 208 20.27 -15.19 6.48
C LYS A 208 21.80 -15.08 6.51
N GLN A 209 22.51 -16.13 6.93
CA GLN A 209 23.97 -16.12 6.99
C GLN A 209 24.60 -16.00 5.60
N ILE A 210 24.07 -16.69 4.60
CA ILE A 210 24.49 -16.57 3.21
C ILE A 210 24.35 -15.09 2.75
N ILE A 211 23.20 -14.48 2.96
CA ILE A 211 22.97 -13.09 2.56
C ILE A 211 23.94 -12.12 3.26
N VAL A 212 24.17 -12.30 4.56
CA VAL A 212 25.14 -11.49 5.33
C VAL A 212 26.56 -11.71 4.79
N GLY A 213 26.91 -12.94 4.45
CA GLY A 213 28.19 -13.26 3.82
C GLY A 213 28.37 -12.55 2.48
N VAL A 214 27.35 -12.59 1.62
CA VAL A 214 27.36 -11.91 0.32
C VAL A 214 27.53 -10.40 0.51
N TYR A 215 26.85 -9.76 1.47
CA TYR A 215 27.13 -8.35 1.79
C TYR A 215 28.59 -8.10 2.13
N SER A 216 29.21 -8.99 2.94
CA SER A 216 30.62 -8.86 3.31
C SER A 216 31.56 -8.96 2.10
N ASP A 217 31.27 -9.82 1.14
CA ASP A 217 32.04 -9.98 -0.09
C ASP A 217 32.00 -8.72 -0.96
N PHE A 218 30.91 -7.96 -0.89
CA PHE A 218 30.74 -6.64 -1.52
C PHE A 218 31.30 -5.47 -0.66
N GLY A 219 32.01 -5.78 0.42
CA GLY A 219 32.59 -4.78 1.32
C GLY A 219 31.56 -4.08 2.22
N ILE A 220 30.31 -4.54 2.23
CA ILE A 220 29.23 -3.98 3.05
C ILE A 220 29.24 -4.69 4.41
N THR A 221 29.53 -3.93 5.45
CA THR A 221 29.70 -4.43 6.81
C THR A 221 28.68 -3.81 7.78
N ARG A 222 28.90 -4.00 9.08
CA ARG A 222 28.13 -3.32 10.13
C ARG A 222 28.36 -1.81 10.16
N ASP A 223 29.46 -1.33 9.56
CA ASP A 223 29.81 0.09 9.52
C ASP A 223 28.89 0.84 8.54
N PRO A 224 28.10 1.83 8.99
CA PRO A 224 27.24 2.63 8.13
C PRO A 224 27.94 3.33 6.96
N ALA A 225 29.24 3.58 7.07
CA ALA A 225 30.03 4.18 5.99
C ALA A 225 30.13 3.27 4.74
N THR A 226 29.91 1.96 4.91
CA THR A 226 29.96 0.97 3.81
C THR A 226 28.62 0.77 3.09
N TRP A 227 27.52 1.34 3.59
CA TRP A 227 26.16 1.03 3.09
C TRP A 227 25.77 1.75 1.80
N ASP A 228 26.57 2.71 1.37
CA ASP A 228 26.39 3.41 0.08
C ASP A 228 27.13 2.72 -1.06
N SER A 229 27.86 1.62 -0.77
CA SER A 229 28.46 0.76 -1.77
C SER A 229 27.37 0.03 -2.59
N PRO A 230 27.66 -0.34 -3.86
CA PRO A 230 26.73 -1.13 -4.66
C PRO A 230 26.32 -2.41 -3.93
N ALA A 231 25.02 -2.56 -3.66
CA ALA A 231 24.52 -3.75 -2.97
C ALA A 231 24.63 -5.01 -3.86
N PRO A 232 24.82 -6.21 -3.27
CA PRO A 232 24.66 -7.45 -4.01
C PRO A 232 23.23 -7.57 -4.55
N THR A 233 23.04 -8.41 -5.56
CA THR A 233 21.73 -8.71 -6.14
C THR A 233 21.19 -10.05 -5.62
N MET A 234 19.94 -10.38 -5.92
CA MET A 234 19.42 -11.72 -5.63
C MET A 234 20.18 -12.80 -6.40
N ARG A 235 20.73 -12.47 -7.57
CA ARG A 235 21.58 -13.38 -8.34
C ARG A 235 22.82 -13.80 -7.55
N ASP A 236 23.54 -12.85 -6.94
CA ASP A 236 24.74 -13.13 -6.15
C ASP A 236 24.43 -14.04 -4.96
N VAL A 237 23.28 -13.87 -4.32
CA VAL A 237 22.82 -14.74 -3.21
C VAL A 237 22.51 -16.14 -3.70
N ILE A 238 21.82 -16.27 -4.82
CA ILE A 238 21.44 -17.57 -5.40
C ILE A 238 22.71 -18.32 -5.83
N ASP A 239 23.59 -17.68 -6.57
CA ASP A 239 24.82 -18.29 -7.07
C ASP A 239 25.67 -18.79 -5.90
N ARG A 240 25.89 -17.97 -4.87
CA ARG A 240 26.60 -18.41 -3.66
C ARG A 240 25.93 -19.58 -2.95
N TYR A 241 24.61 -19.56 -2.83
CA TYR A 241 23.91 -20.67 -2.20
C TYR A 241 24.08 -21.98 -2.96
N LEU A 242 23.97 -21.93 -4.30
CA LEU A 242 24.11 -23.08 -5.18
C LEU A 242 25.56 -23.63 -5.19
N GLU A 243 26.55 -22.77 -4.98
CA GLU A 243 27.97 -23.18 -4.87
C GLU A 243 28.28 -23.85 -3.54
N GLU A 244 27.67 -23.43 -2.43
CA GLU A 244 27.98 -23.90 -1.09
C GLU A 244 27.14 -25.10 -0.63
N HIS A 245 26.06 -25.47 -1.36
CA HIS A 245 25.10 -26.49 -0.93
C HIS A 245 24.85 -27.56 -1.99
N ASP A 246 24.57 -28.79 -1.53
CA ASP A 246 24.28 -29.90 -2.40
C ASP A 246 22.86 -29.88 -2.97
N ALA A 247 22.71 -30.49 -4.16
CA ALA A 247 21.41 -30.60 -4.86
C ALA A 247 20.33 -31.39 -4.09
N ASN A 248 20.70 -32.11 -3.00
CA ASN A 248 19.75 -32.80 -2.13
C ASN A 248 19.11 -31.87 -1.09
N ASP A 249 19.56 -30.63 -0.95
CA ASP A 249 18.95 -29.65 -0.06
C ASP A 249 17.66 -29.10 -0.69
N SER A 250 16.57 -29.07 0.09
CA SER A 250 15.29 -28.52 -0.36
C SER A 250 15.34 -27.02 -0.67
N VAL A 251 16.20 -26.27 -0.02
CA VAL A 251 16.43 -24.85 -0.30
C VAL A 251 17.20 -24.66 -1.60
N PHE A 252 18.12 -25.59 -1.92
CA PHE A 252 18.81 -25.60 -3.22
C PHE A 252 17.80 -25.67 -4.37
N ALA A 253 16.80 -26.56 -4.29
CA ALA A 253 15.76 -26.66 -5.31
C ALA A 253 14.96 -25.35 -5.47
N ILE A 254 14.69 -24.65 -4.36
CA ILE A 254 14.01 -23.35 -4.38
C ILE A 254 14.88 -22.32 -5.10
N PHE A 255 16.15 -22.17 -4.73
CA PHE A 255 17.04 -21.20 -5.35
C PHE A 255 17.33 -21.51 -6.82
N SER A 256 17.46 -22.78 -7.20
CA SER A 256 17.56 -23.19 -8.59
C SER A 256 16.34 -22.73 -9.41
N THR A 257 15.13 -22.93 -8.88
CA THR A 257 13.90 -22.48 -9.52
C THR A 257 13.83 -20.95 -9.62
N LEU A 258 14.22 -20.22 -8.58
CA LEU A 258 14.22 -18.76 -8.57
C LEU A 258 15.25 -18.19 -9.56
N ASN A 259 16.37 -18.88 -9.74
CA ASN A 259 17.39 -18.55 -10.73
C ASN A 259 16.83 -18.58 -12.16
N ASP A 260 16.06 -19.64 -12.47
CA ASP A 260 15.45 -19.81 -13.80
C ASP A 260 14.43 -18.70 -14.14
N TYR A 261 13.81 -18.10 -13.11
CA TYR A 261 12.79 -17.06 -13.30
C TYR A 261 13.35 -15.65 -13.54
N SER A 262 14.59 -15.35 -13.13
CA SER A 262 15.18 -13.99 -13.20
C SER A 262 14.20 -12.92 -12.68
N LEU A 263 13.73 -13.08 -11.44
CA LEU A 263 12.61 -12.28 -10.91
C LEU A 263 12.94 -10.79 -10.80
N PHE A 264 14.17 -10.47 -10.40
CA PHE A 264 14.61 -9.09 -10.14
C PHE A 264 15.75 -8.71 -11.09
N ALA A 265 16.05 -7.42 -11.15
CA ALA A 265 17.20 -6.93 -11.91
C ALA A 265 18.50 -7.61 -11.45
N GLU A 266 19.33 -8.02 -12.41
CA GLU A 266 20.60 -8.69 -12.16
C GLU A 266 21.75 -7.68 -11.97
N ASN A 267 21.55 -6.43 -12.41
CA ASN A 267 22.51 -5.34 -12.24
C ASN A 267 21.88 -4.17 -11.49
N ASN A 268 22.66 -3.51 -10.64
CA ASN A 268 22.17 -2.33 -9.93
C ASN A 268 21.92 -1.12 -10.84
N ASP A 269 22.57 -1.04 -11.99
CA ASP A 269 22.35 0.02 -12.97
C ASP A 269 20.97 -0.05 -13.63
N ASP A 270 20.33 -1.23 -13.63
CA ASP A 270 18.97 -1.46 -14.10
C ASP A 270 17.91 -1.22 -13.01
N CYS A 271 18.35 -0.88 -11.78
CA CYS A 271 17.46 -0.68 -10.65
C CYS A 271 17.04 0.77 -10.49
N VAL A 272 15.75 0.98 -10.27
CA VAL A 272 15.16 2.26 -9.91
C VAL A 272 14.50 2.18 -8.53
N SER A 273 14.17 3.34 -7.95
CA SER A 273 13.31 3.38 -6.75
C SER A 273 11.92 2.87 -7.12
N LEU A 274 11.30 2.10 -6.24
CA LEU A 274 9.96 1.55 -6.49
C LEU A 274 8.93 2.67 -6.68
N PHE A 275 9.03 3.78 -5.93
CA PHE A 275 8.12 4.91 -6.09
C PHE A 275 8.40 5.76 -7.34
N GLU A 276 9.62 5.75 -7.87
CA GLU A 276 9.92 6.34 -9.20
C GLU A 276 9.37 5.46 -10.32
N TRP A 277 9.59 4.13 -10.21
CA TRP A 277 9.04 3.17 -11.15
C TRP A 277 7.50 3.17 -11.14
N LEU A 278 6.88 3.42 -9.98
CA LEU A 278 5.43 3.47 -9.81
C LEU A 278 4.85 4.81 -10.29
N ASP A 279 5.30 5.29 -11.44
CA ASP A 279 4.69 6.39 -12.18
C ASP A 279 3.58 5.81 -13.07
N GLY A 280 2.31 6.00 -12.63
CA GLY A 280 1.14 5.43 -13.29
C GLY A 280 0.77 4.01 -12.81
N VAL A 281 0.23 3.18 -13.70
CA VAL A 281 -0.29 1.84 -13.37
C VAL A 281 0.75 0.77 -13.71
N LYS A 282 1.13 -0.03 -12.71
CA LYS A 282 2.04 -1.17 -12.87
C LYS A 282 1.32 -2.46 -12.48
N VAL A 283 1.23 -3.39 -13.39
CA VAL A 283 0.60 -4.71 -13.18
C VAL A 283 1.69 -5.76 -13.00
N ILE A 284 1.69 -6.41 -11.84
CA ILE A 284 2.51 -7.57 -11.55
C ILE A 284 1.70 -8.81 -11.94
N ASP A 285 1.98 -9.36 -13.10
CA ASP A 285 1.33 -10.58 -13.59
C ASP A 285 1.93 -11.82 -12.92
N LEU A 286 1.18 -12.39 -12.01
CA LEU A 286 1.59 -13.57 -11.23
C LEU A 286 1.09 -14.89 -11.83
N THR A 287 0.41 -14.87 -12.97
CA THR A 287 -0.28 -16.05 -13.52
C THR A 287 0.64 -17.23 -13.84
N LEU A 288 1.88 -16.94 -14.20
CA LEU A 288 2.86 -17.96 -14.61
C LEU A 288 3.54 -18.70 -13.46
N TYR A 289 3.38 -18.21 -12.23
CA TYR A 289 4.12 -18.72 -11.08
C TYR A 289 3.28 -19.65 -10.20
N GLU A 290 3.95 -20.58 -9.53
CA GLU A 290 3.40 -21.38 -8.46
C GLU A 290 3.08 -20.52 -7.23
N ASP A 291 2.15 -20.95 -6.40
CA ASP A 291 1.63 -20.15 -5.27
C ASP A 291 2.73 -19.69 -4.29
N ASN A 292 3.74 -20.48 -4.06
CA ASN A 292 4.84 -20.11 -3.17
C ASN A 292 5.70 -19.00 -3.78
N THR A 293 5.98 -19.07 -5.08
CA THR A 293 6.70 -18.02 -5.82
C THR A 293 5.88 -16.73 -5.88
N LYS A 294 4.55 -16.82 -6.11
CA LYS A 294 3.65 -15.65 -6.05
C LYS A 294 3.73 -14.94 -4.69
N LYS A 295 3.72 -15.73 -3.60
CA LYS A 295 3.86 -15.19 -2.24
C LYS A 295 5.22 -14.52 -2.04
N LEU A 296 6.30 -15.12 -2.52
CA LEU A 296 7.65 -14.55 -2.42
C LEU A 296 7.73 -13.21 -3.15
N ILE A 297 7.29 -13.16 -4.42
CA ILE A 297 7.28 -11.93 -5.22
C ILE A 297 6.50 -10.83 -4.48
N GLY A 298 5.28 -11.15 -4.04
CA GLY A 298 4.45 -10.21 -3.30
C GLY A 298 5.10 -9.71 -2.01
N SER A 299 5.71 -10.62 -1.24
CA SER A 299 6.39 -10.27 0.01
C SER A 299 7.57 -9.32 -0.24
N LEU A 300 8.48 -9.66 -1.16
CA LEU A 300 9.68 -8.87 -1.43
C LEU A 300 9.33 -7.49 -1.99
N ILE A 301 8.36 -7.41 -2.92
CA ILE A 301 7.88 -6.13 -3.45
C ILE A 301 7.26 -5.26 -2.34
N LEU A 302 6.41 -5.83 -1.49
CA LEU A 302 5.81 -5.11 -0.36
C LEU A 302 6.84 -4.69 0.69
N ASP A 303 7.91 -5.48 0.89
CA ASP A 303 9.01 -5.15 1.79
C ASP A 303 9.78 -3.90 1.31
N ILE A 304 10.09 -3.84 0.01
CA ILE A 304 10.73 -2.67 -0.62
C ILE A 304 9.77 -1.48 -0.54
N PHE A 305 8.50 -1.69 -0.93
CA PHE A 305 7.47 -0.66 -0.89
C PHE A 305 7.35 -0.01 0.48
N TYR A 306 7.27 -0.82 1.55
CA TYR A 306 7.18 -0.31 2.92
C TYR A 306 8.43 0.48 3.31
N ALA A 307 9.62 -0.03 3.01
CA ALA A 307 10.86 0.64 3.35
C ALA A 307 11.00 2.00 2.63
N GLU A 308 10.72 2.06 1.33
CA GLU A 308 10.75 3.32 0.58
C GLU A 308 9.64 4.28 1.00
N MET A 309 8.42 3.77 1.29
CA MET A 309 7.33 4.56 1.85
C MET A 309 7.77 5.28 3.14
N LYS A 310 8.45 4.59 4.04
CA LYS A 310 8.99 5.15 5.28
C LYS A 310 10.08 6.18 5.00
N GLN A 311 10.98 5.91 4.05
CA GLN A 311 12.05 6.82 3.66
C GLN A 311 11.51 8.13 3.07
N LEU A 312 10.44 8.08 2.28
CA LEU A 312 9.77 9.26 1.73
C LEU A 312 9.07 10.12 2.79
N GLY A 313 8.85 9.58 3.99
CA GLY A 313 8.17 10.28 5.07
C GLY A 313 6.70 10.58 4.79
N GLU A 314 6.09 11.38 5.66
CA GLU A 314 4.66 11.72 5.57
C GLU A 314 4.30 12.40 4.24
N SER A 315 3.10 12.08 3.74
CA SER A 315 2.58 12.75 2.54
C SER A 315 2.01 14.13 2.87
N ALA A 316 2.06 15.03 1.89
CA ALA A 316 1.56 16.39 2.05
C ALA A 316 0.06 16.43 2.35
N THR A 317 -0.35 17.40 3.16
CA THR A 317 -1.76 17.69 3.44
C THR A 317 -2.08 19.12 3.04
N ASP A 318 -3.31 19.35 2.55
CA ASP A 318 -3.81 20.66 2.17
C ASP A 318 -5.32 20.74 2.43
N GLU A 319 -5.77 21.70 3.23
CA GLU A 319 -7.17 22.00 3.54
C GLU A 319 -8.08 20.76 3.80
N GLY A 320 -7.61 19.76 4.52
CA GLY A 320 -8.38 18.52 4.82
C GLY A 320 -8.27 17.44 3.73
N PHE A 321 -7.39 17.62 2.77
CA PHE A 321 -7.02 16.61 1.78
C PHE A 321 -5.58 16.15 2.01
N ARG A 322 -5.32 14.86 1.82
CA ARG A 322 -3.99 14.27 1.89
C ARG A 322 -3.56 13.80 0.49
N GLN A 323 -2.32 14.09 0.12
CA GLN A 323 -1.74 13.58 -1.11
C GLN A 323 -1.80 12.04 -1.12
N LEU A 324 -2.37 11.49 -2.16
CA LEU A 324 -2.32 10.06 -2.46
C LEU A 324 -1.10 9.79 -3.35
N ARG A 325 -0.10 9.09 -2.82
CA ARG A 325 1.12 8.71 -3.56
C ARG A 325 0.91 7.41 -4.32
N ALA A 326 0.26 6.45 -3.67
CA ALA A 326 0.05 5.15 -4.28
C ALA A 326 -1.23 4.47 -3.79
N MET A 327 -1.80 3.64 -4.67
CA MET A 327 -2.86 2.69 -4.34
C MET A 327 -2.42 1.28 -4.75
N ILE A 328 -2.42 0.35 -3.82
CA ILE A 328 -2.06 -1.05 -4.08
C ILE A 328 -3.37 -1.84 -4.24
N MET A 329 -3.56 -2.44 -5.41
CA MET A 329 -4.67 -3.36 -5.68
C MET A 329 -4.18 -4.80 -5.58
N VAL A 330 -4.85 -5.60 -4.75
CA VAL A 330 -4.62 -7.04 -4.65
C VAL A 330 -5.91 -7.78 -5.00
N ASP A 331 -5.90 -8.42 -6.15
CA ASP A 331 -6.95 -9.39 -6.47
C ASP A 331 -6.68 -10.72 -5.79
N GLU A 332 -7.72 -11.45 -5.41
CA GLU A 332 -7.63 -12.64 -4.55
C GLU A 332 -6.83 -12.37 -3.24
N ALA A 333 -7.16 -11.26 -2.57
CA ALA A 333 -6.44 -10.75 -1.40
C ALA A 333 -6.26 -11.78 -0.28
N HIS A 334 -7.11 -12.83 -0.22
CA HIS A 334 -6.95 -13.91 0.73
C HIS A 334 -5.59 -14.60 0.65
N GLN A 335 -4.94 -14.61 -0.52
CA GLN A 335 -3.60 -15.18 -0.69
C GLN A 335 -2.55 -14.37 0.08
N PHE A 336 -2.64 -13.03 0.02
CA PHE A 336 -1.75 -12.12 0.74
C PHE A 336 -2.03 -12.10 2.24
N LEU A 337 -3.31 -12.00 2.61
CA LEU A 337 -3.72 -11.91 4.02
C LEU A 337 -3.33 -13.19 4.81
N LYS A 338 -3.48 -14.37 4.19
CA LYS A 338 -3.08 -15.64 4.80
C LYS A 338 -1.56 -15.86 4.84
N ALA A 339 -0.80 -15.21 3.96
CA ALA A 339 0.66 -15.34 3.91
C ALA A 339 1.39 -14.61 5.06
N ARG A 340 0.69 -13.74 5.80
CA ARG A 340 1.17 -13.05 7.00
C ARG A 340 2.42 -12.21 6.77
N PHE A 341 2.49 -11.50 5.65
CA PHE A 341 3.58 -10.58 5.38
C PHE A 341 3.56 -9.41 6.36
N ASN A 342 4.67 -9.19 7.06
CA ASN A 342 4.79 -8.08 8.03
C ASN A 342 4.58 -6.72 7.36
N SER A 343 5.13 -6.54 6.16
CA SER A 343 5.03 -5.29 5.40
C SER A 343 3.60 -5.02 4.96
N LEU A 344 2.84 -6.05 4.55
CA LEU A 344 1.42 -5.91 4.23
C LEU A 344 0.63 -5.34 5.41
N ARG A 345 0.81 -5.93 6.60
CA ARG A 345 0.14 -5.47 7.83
C ARG A 345 0.46 -4.02 8.11
N LYS A 346 1.74 -3.65 8.05
CA LYS A 346 2.21 -2.28 8.30
C LYS A 346 1.69 -1.30 7.25
N ILE A 347 1.69 -1.65 5.96
CA ILE A 347 1.14 -0.80 4.90
C ILE A 347 -0.37 -0.58 5.12
N ILE A 348 -1.14 -1.62 5.45
CA ILE A 348 -2.57 -1.51 5.72
C ILE A 348 -2.84 -0.60 6.92
N SER A 349 -2.06 -0.71 8.00
CA SER A 349 -2.29 0.05 9.24
C SER A 349 -1.72 1.48 9.21
N GLU A 350 -0.57 1.70 8.59
CA GLU A 350 0.18 2.95 8.66
C GLU A 350 0.13 3.77 7.34
N GLY A 351 -0.19 3.13 6.22
CA GLY A 351 -0.07 3.70 4.86
C GLY A 351 -0.75 5.06 4.68
N ARG A 352 -1.85 5.31 5.39
CA ARG A 352 -2.56 6.59 5.34
C ARG A 352 -1.63 7.79 5.55
N MET A 353 -0.78 7.73 6.56
CA MET A 353 0.12 8.82 6.93
C MET A 353 1.10 9.16 5.79
N PHE A 354 1.46 8.15 5.03
CA PHE A 354 2.38 8.24 3.89
C PHE A 354 1.67 8.46 2.54
N GLY A 355 0.34 8.61 2.54
CA GLY A 355 -0.44 8.76 1.32
C GLY A 355 -0.57 7.46 0.52
N VAL A 356 -0.65 6.33 1.20
CA VAL A 356 -0.80 5.01 0.59
C VAL A 356 -2.11 4.39 1.04
N GLY A 357 -2.83 3.77 0.09
CA GLY A 357 -4.02 2.99 0.34
C GLY A 357 -3.97 1.62 -0.33
N MET A 358 -4.86 0.73 0.10
CA MET A 358 -4.99 -0.61 -0.48
C MET A 358 -6.44 -0.90 -0.89
N ILE A 359 -6.61 -1.51 -2.04
CA ILE A 359 -7.86 -2.11 -2.51
C ILE A 359 -7.68 -3.63 -2.46
N LEU A 360 -8.42 -4.28 -1.58
CA LEU A 360 -8.32 -5.71 -1.33
C LEU A 360 -9.59 -6.40 -1.81
N SER A 361 -9.50 -7.20 -2.88
CA SER A 361 -10.63 -7.92 -3.48
C SER A 361 -10.58 -9.40 -3.09
N THR A 362 -11.68 -9.94 -2.56
CA THR A 362 -11.80 -11.35 -2.23
C THR A 362 -13.27 -11.82 -2.32
N GLN A 363 -13.50 -13.10 -2.09
CA GLN A 363 -14.84 -13.68 -2.17
C GLN A 363 -15.59 -13.65 -0.82
N ASN A 364 -14.88 -13.64 0.30
CA ASN A 364 -15.44 -13.75 1.64
C ASN A 364 -14.91 -12.68 2.59
N ILE A 365 -15.77 -12.12 3.43
CA ILE A 365 -15.35 -11.23 4.53
C ILE A 365 -14.44 -11.96 5.52
N GLY A 366 -14.69 -13.25 5.75
CA GLY A 366 -13.90 -14.10 6.63
C GLY A 366 -12.41 -14.15 6.29
N ASP A 367 -12.04 -13.91 5.02
CA ASP A 367 -10.64 -13.88 4.58
C ASP A 367 -9.81 -12.75 5.21
N PHE A 368 -10.47 -11.69 5.67
CA PHE A 368 -9.83 -10.57 6.36
C PHE A 368 -9.45 -10.88 7.82
N LYS A 369 -9.88 -12.01 8.34
CA LYS A 369 -9.51 -12.45 9.69
C LYS A 369 -8.60 -13.66 9.61
N THR A 370 -7.40 -13.51 10.12
CA THR A 370 -6.45 -14.61 10.35
C THR A 370 -6.46 -15.01 11.84
N ALA A 371 -5.66 -16.01 12.20
CA ALA A 371 -5.50 -16.38 13.61
C ALA A 371 -4.81 -15.29 14.45
N GLU A 372 -4.02 -14.42 13.81
CA GLU A 372 -3.17 -13.43 14.48
C GLU A 372 -3.72 -12.01 14.35
N GLU A 373 -4.46 -11.71 13.26
CA GLU A 373 -4.86 -10.34 12.93
C GLU A 373 -6.28 -10.30 12.36
N ASP A 374 -7.02 -9.26 12.71
CA ASP A 374 -8.29 -8.91 12.07
C ASP A 374 -8.10 -7.62 11.24
N PHE A 375 -7.89 -7.79 9.94
CA PHE A 375 -7.66 -6.68 9.02
C PHE A 375 -8.90 -5.81 8.78
N THR A 376 -10.11 -6.27 9.16
CA THR A 376 -11.35 -5.49 8.97
C THR A 376 -11.32 -4.16 9.70
N GLN A 377 -10.56 -4.06 10.81
CA GLN A 377 -10.41 -2.85 11.60
C GLN A 377 -9.68 -1.70 10.86
N TYR A 378 -8.88 -2.03 9.85
CA TYR A 378 -8.12 -1.05 9.06
C TYR A 378 -8.81 -0.65 7.76
N ILE A 379 -10.00 -1.20 7.48
CA ILE A 379 -10.73 -0.96 6.24
C ILE A 379 -12.01 -0.19 6.55
N MET A 380 -12.03 1.07 6.09
CA MET A 380 -13.15 1.98 6.35
C MET A 380 -14.19 2.03 5.21
N SER A 381 -13.77 1.61 4.02
CA SER A 381 -14.62 1.57 2.83
C SER A 381 -14.82 0.13 2.37
N TRP A 382 -16.09 -0.25 2.19
CA TRP A 382 -16.47 -1.60 1.78
C TRP A 382 -17.43 -1.57 0.61
N VAL A 383 -17.22 -2.47 -0.34
CA VAL A 383 -18.12 -2.72 -1.47
C VAL A 383 -18.52 -4.20 -1.44
N LEU A 384 -19.78 -4.45 -1.09
CA LEU A 384 -20.31 -5.80 -0.91
C LEU A 384 -21.23 -6.13 -2.05
N HIS A 385 -20.74 -6.88 -3.04
CA HIS A 385 -21.55 -7.50 -4.10
C HIS A 385 -22.29 -8.71 -3.56
N HIS A 386 -22.95 -9.45 -4.43
CA HIS A 386 -23.63 -10.68 -4.04
C HIS A 386 -22.69 -11.70 -3.39
N VAL A 387 -23.05 -12.13 -2.19
CA VAL A 387 -22.41 -13.22 -1.43
C VAL A 387 -23.51 -14.13 -0.91
N PRO A 388 -23.65 -15.34 -1.47
CA PRO A 388 -24.64 -16.28 -0.95
C PRO A 388 -24.27 -16.72 0.46
N ASN A 389 -25.27 -16.83 1.32
CA ASN A 389 -25.12 -17.31 2.71
C ASN A 389 -24.19 -16.45 3.59
N ILE A 390 -24.11 -15.14 3.32
CA ILE A 390 -23.38 -14.22 4.20
C ILE A 390 -23.97 -14.28 5.62
N THR A 391 -23.14 -14.37 6.62
CA THR A 391 -23.56 -14.53 8.00
C THR A 391 -23.69 -13.18 8.71
N LYS A 392 -24.52 -13.15 9.78
CA LYS A 392 -24.65 -11.97 10.62
C LYS A 392 -23.31 -11.58 11.25
N SER A 393 -22.52 -12.55 11.71
CA SER A 393 -21.21 -12.34 12.32
C SER A 393 -20.20 -11.69 11.34
N GLU A 394 -20.25 -12.02 10.06
CA GLU A 394 -19.42 -11.37 9.03
C GLU A 394 -19.83 -9.92 8.83
N LEU A 395 -21.14 -9.64 8.76
CA LEU A 395 -21.63 -8.28 8.63
C LEU A 395 -21.35 -7.43 9.87
N GLU A 396 -21.41 -8.00 11.07
CA GLU A 396 -21.05 -7.31 12.32
C GLU A 396 -19.61 -6.78 12.30
N ARG A 397 -18.68 -7.45 11.68
CA ARG A 397 -17.29 -6.97 11.51
C ARG A 397 -17.19 -5.73 10.65
N VAL A 398 -18.03 -5.64 9.62
CA VAL A 398 -18.03 -4.51 8.68
C VAL A 398 -18.86 -3.34 9.22
N PHE A 399 -20.03 -3.61 9.78
CA PHE A 399 -21.03 -2.60 10.13
C PHE A 399 -21.16 -2.34 11.64
N GLY A 400 -20.53 -3.18 12.48
CA GLY A 400 -20.66 -3.16 13.94
C GLY A 400 -21.83 -4.01 14.45
N SER A 401 -21.68 -4.58 15.65
CA SER A 401 -22.63 -5.52 16.25
C SER A 401 -23.99 -4.92 16.63
N ASN A 402 -24.01 -3.61 16.93
CA ASN A 402 -25.23 -2.90 17.36
C ASN A 402 -26.03 -2.28 16.20
N ASN A 403 -25.71 -2.62 14.94
CA ASN A 403 -26.39 -2.05 13.80
C ASN A 403 -27.75 -2.74 13.57
N ALA A 404 -28.83 -2.01 13.84
CA ALA A 404 -30.20 -2.50 13.67
C ALA A 404 -30.56 -2.87 12.20
N GLN A 405 -29.77 -2.38 11.21
CA GLN A 405 -30.02 -2.64 9.79
C GLN A 405 -29.33 -3.91 9.26
N LEU A 406 -28.60 -4.66 10.09
CA LEU A 406 -27.84 -5.85 9.62
C LEU A 406 -28.72 -6.86 8.85
N GLN A 407 -29.93 -7.11 9.29
CA GLN A 407 -30.87 -8.01 8.60
C GLN A 407 -31.25 -7.51 7.20
N ASN A 408 -31.43 -6.20 7.05
CA ASN A 408 -31.75 -5.58 5.77
C ASN A 408 -30.52 -5.64 4.82
N TYR A 409 -29.32 -5.38 5.35
CA TYR A 409 -28.07 -5.49 4.60
C TYR A 409 -27.83 -6.92 4.13
N MET A 410 -28.02 -7.91 5.02
CA MET A 410 -27.90 -9.32 4.67
C MET A 410 -28.86 -9.72 3.54
N ARG A 411 -30.13 -9.32 3.64
CA ARG A 411 -31.14 -9.58 2.61
C ARG A 411 -30.74 -8.93 1.28
N TYR A 412 -30.30 -7.68 1.31
CA TYR A 412 -29.86 -6.96 0.11
C TYR A 412 -28.69 -7.66 -0.57
N ILE A 413 -27.63 -8.00 0.18
CA ILE A 413 -26.42 -8.64 -0.36
C ILE A 413 -26.74 -10.02 -0.96
N ASN A 414 -27.60 -10.81 -0.30
CA ASN A 414 -28.04 -12.10 -0.82
C ASN A 414 -28.88 -12.00 -2.10
N GLN A 415 -29.52 -10.86 -2.37
CA GLN A 415 -30.39 -10.61 -3.52
C GLN A 415 -29.74 -9.71 -4.58
N ALA A 416 -28.56 -9.14 -4.31
CA ALA A 416 -27.90 -8.22 -5.22
C ALA A 416 -27.65 -8.88 -6.59
N GLY A 417 -28.01 -8.17 -7.65
CA GLY A 417 -27.76 -8.59 -9.01
C GLY A 417 -26.31 -8.30 -9.44
N LYS A 418 -25.98 -8.69 -10.67
CA LYS A 418 -24.69 -8.37 -11.28
C LYS A 418 -24.54 -6.84 -11.39
N PHE A 419 -23.39 -6.31 -10.96
CA PHE A 419 -23.11 -4.87 -10.89
C PHE A 419 -24.01 -4.11 -9.90
N GLU A 420 -24.43 -4.77 -8.86
CA GLU A 420 -25.12 -4.16 -7.74
C GLU A 420 -24.37 -4.46 -6.46
N SER A 421 -24.22 -3.45 -5.60
CA SER A 421 -23.51 -3.60 -4.35
C SER A 421 -24.10 -2.78 -3.21
N LEU A 422 -23.82 -3.21 -1.99
CA LEU A 422 -23.99 -2.41 -0.78
C LEU A 422 -22.65 -1.78 -0.43
N VAL A 423 -22.59 -0.47 -0.42
CA VAL A 423 -21.35 0.27 -0.20
C VAL A 423 -21.39 0.96 1.16
N LYS A 424 -20.33 0.80 1.94
CA LYS A 424 -20.04 1.58 3.15
C LYS A 424 -18.87 2.50 2.87
N LEU A 425 -19.08 3.80 2.97
CA LEU A 425 -18.03 4.83 2.87
C LEU A 425 -18.04 5.63 4.17
N GLY A 426 -16.98 5.48 4.99
CA GLY A 426 -16.98 6.03 6.33
C GLY A 426 -18.17 5.54 7.15
N GLY A 427 -19.04 6.45 7.59
CA GLY A 427 -20.27 6.14 8.35
C GLY A 427 -21.51 5.87 7.52
N THR A 428 -21.46 6.11 6.17
CA THR A 428 -22.64 6.03 5.31
C THR A 428 -22.73 4.70 4.59
N VAL A 429 -23.91 4.07 4.62
CA VAL A 429 -24.21 2.81 3.90
C VAL A 429 -25.25 3.08 2.82
N THR A 430 -24.97 2.68 1.59
CA THR A 430 -25.81 2.96 0.43
C THR A 430 -25.85 1.77 -0.53
N ALA A 431 -27.04 1.39 -1.00
CA ALA A 431 -27.20 0.46 -2.09
C ALA A 431 -26.98 1.19 -3.42
N ILE A 432 -26.11 0.65 -4.27
CA ILE A 432 -25.77 1.27 -5.56
C ILE A 432 -25.91 0.30 -6.72
N LYS A 433 -26.05 0.87 -7.91
CA LYS A 433 -25.72 0.22 -9.17
C LYS A 433 -24.31 0.67 -9.53
N ASP A 434 -23.39 -0.29 -9.62
CA ASP A 434 -21.98 -0.03 -9.84
C ASP A 434 -21.72 0.65 -11.18
N LEU A 435 -20.60 1.35 -11.28
CA LEU A 435 -20.03 1.81 -12.53
C LEU A 435 -18.94 0.83 -12.99
N PRO A 436 -19.28 -0.20 -13.79
CA PRO A 436 -18.28 -1.13 -14.31
C PRO A 436 -17.39 -0.46 -15.35
N TYR A 437 -16.18 -0.97 -15.52
CA TYR A 437 -15.15 -0.42 -16.40
C TYR A 437 -15.64 -0.19 -17.83
N TYR A 438 -16.31 -1.16 -18.46
CA TYR A 438 -16.81 -0.99 -19.83
C TYR A 438 -17.80 0.16 -19.97
N LYS A 439 -18.61 0.48 -18.93
CA LYS A 439 -19.49 1.65 -18.94
C LYS A 439 -18.75 2.95 -18.71
N LEU A 440 -17.70 2.91 -17.87
CA LEU A 440 -16.84 4.07 -17.67
C LEU A 440 -16.25 4.54 -19.00
N LEU A 441 -15.78 3.62 -19.83
CA LEU A 441 -15.23 3.94 -21.16
C LEU A 441 -16.26 4.63 -22.07
N ASP A 442 -17.55 4.28 -21.95
CA ASP A 442 -18.61 4.89 -22.76
C ASP A 442 -18.95 6.33 -22.32
N ILE A 443 -18.91 6.62 -21.01
CA ILE A 443 -19.42 7.86 -20.45
C ILE A 443 -18.35 8.92 -20.18
N ASP A 444 -17.11 8.51 -19.94
CA ASP A 444 -16.01 9.44 -19.63
C ASP A 444 -15.17 9.73 -20.88
N ALA A 445 -15.25 10.99 -21.33
CA ALA A 445 -14.57 11.44 -22.55
C ALA A 445 -13.04 11.24 -22.52
N ARG A 446 -12.42 11.25 -21.33
CA ARG A 446 -10.98 11.03 -21.13
C ARG A 446 -10.50 9.67 -21.64
N PHE A 447 -11.40 8.69 -21.79
CA PHE A 447 -11.10 7.35 -22.30
C PHE A 447 -11.43 7.15 -23.78
N LYS A 448 -12.08 8.14 -24.44
CA LYS A 448 -12.49 8.01 -25.85
C LYS A 448 -11.37 8.34 -26.85
N GLU A 449 -10.41 9.16 -26.45
CA GLU A 449 -9.34 9.65 -27.34
C GLU A 449 -8.35 8.57 -27.78
N ILE A 450 -8.11 7.55 -26.94
CA ILE A 450 -7.16 6.47 -27.24
C ILE A 450 -7.71 5.52 -28.32
N ALA A 451 -9.02 5.26 -28.33
CA ALA A 451 -9.66 4.38 -29.31
C ALA A 451 -9.63 4.92 -30.76
N ILE A 452 -9.31 6.21 -30.95
CA ILE A 452 -9.22 6.83 -32.26
C ILE A 452 -7.81 6.67 -32.84
N ASN A 453 -6.76 6.74 -32.01
CA ASN A 453 -5.36 6.61 -32.44
C ASN A 453 -5.00 5.17 -32.83
N ASP A 454 -5.58 4.15 -32.18
CA ASP A 454 -5.37 2.73 -32.54
C ASP A 454 -6.03 2.31 -33.87
N LYS A 455 -6.94 3.12 -34.39
CA LYS A 455 -7.55 2.87 -35.71
C LYS A 455 -6.83 3.57 -36.87
N GLN A 456 -5.79 4.36 -36.56
CA GLN A 456 -4.98 5.08 -37.56
C GLN A 456 -3.56 4.55 -37.71
N ASN A 457 -3.15 3.55 -36.93
CA ASN A 457 -1.94 2.75 -37.09
C ASN A 457 -2.34 1.29 -37.46
#